data_f193f6c3f70fd9d1400fdf268db01149
#
_entry.id   f193f6c3f70fd9d1400fdf268db01149
#
_cell.length_a   1.000
_cell.length_b   1.000
_cell.length_c   1.000
_cell.angle_alpha   90.00
_cell.angle_beta   90.00
_cell.angle_gamma   90.00
#
_symmetry.space_group_name_H-M   'P 1'
#
loop_
_entity.id
_entity.type
_entity.pdbx_description
1 polymer ?
#
loop_
_entity_poly.entity_id
_entity_poly.type
_entity_poly.pdbx_seq_one_letter_code
_entity_poly.pdbx_strand_id
1 'polypeptide(L)'
;MRKFLFLGLFAALIAFAGTSRKVVDDAATAAATQSPSAPKYVFLFIGDGMSTPQRMIADEFARKTGHSQLAINTLPFSATTRSCSANSLVTDSAAAATAIACGEKTDNGRIGMASDGTTRLESCAEVAHKMGYKVGIVTSVTINHATPSGFYAHRASRGQLYQIGLDLVASNFEYFGGGGLSGQFDKKDDPEYQGNIYELAEKAGYVVSHDKAGFEAIQPGTPKVLAVIGEDMLRHAIDGQNDIPTLAEFTQKGIDLLDNPKGFFMMVEGGSIDYAGHANDAATNLREVLAFDDAVRVALDFQAAHPADTLILVTGDHETGGMTMGFAGTGYALYMERLANQKCSIGKFASKLKKAQNAKADFSFEDAKPLLTENFGFLFEGDIKENPMVLTEDERKSLQEGFEKNTLPAAARILISHKSGIAWTSGAHTALPVLTTAGGPCAELFVGFIENCDISNTLKKLYLNTAK
;
A
#
# COMPACT_ATOMS: atom_id res chain seq x y z
N MET A 1 28.81 62.51 -10.41
CA MET A 1 29.40 61.62 -9.40
C MET A 1 28.39 60.57 -8.96
N ARG A 2 28.09 59.58 -9.78
CA ARG A 2 27.21 58.42 -9.43
C ARG A 2 27.46 57.26 -10.41
N LYS A 3 28.70 56.72 -10.44
CA LYS A 3 29.02 55.55 -11.29
C LYS A 3 30.03 54.56 -10.66
N PHE A 4 30.21 54.55 -9.34
CA PHE A 4 31.21 53.67 -8.70
C PHE A 4 30.69 52.82 -7.52
N LEU A 5 29.39 52.51 -7.45
CA LEU A 5 28.88 51.72 -6.33
C LEU A 5 28.25 50.37 -6.73
N PHE A 6 28.43 49.88 -7.96
CA PHE A 6 27.81 48.62 -8.42
C PHE A 6 28.80 47.47 -8.68
N LEU A 7 30.13 47.71 -8.60
CA LEU A 7 31.10 46.63 -8.85
C LEU A 7 31.51 45.84 -7.61
N GLY A 8 31.26 46.37 -6.40
CA GLY A 8 31.64 45.68 -5.16
C GLY A 8 30.70 44.56 -4.69
N LEU A 9 29.42 44.61 -5.09
CA LEU A 9 28.44 43.62 -4.64
C LEU A 9 28.46 42.31 -5.45
N PHE A 10 28.94 42.36 -6.70
CA PHE A 10 28.98 41.18 -7.56
C PHE A 10 30.16 40.25 -7.23
N ALA A 11 31.28 40.78 -6.72
CA ALA A 11 32.42 39.97 -6.32
C ALA A 11 32.19 39.17 -5.01
N ALA A 12 31.40 39.72 -4.07
CA ALA A 12 31.07 39.03 -2.81
C ALA A 12 30.07 37.90 -3.01
N LEU A 13 29.14 38.01 -3.97
CA LEU A 13 28.18 36.88 -4.25
C LEU A 13 28.86 35.69 -4.96
N ILE A 14 29.87 35.92 -5.79
CA ILE A 14 30.61 34.83 -6.47
C ILE A 14 31.52 34.08 -5.50
N ALA A 15 32.08 34.74 -4.49
CA ALA A 15 32.91 34.09 -3.46
C ALA A 15 32.06 33.21 -2.51
N PHE A 16 30.81 33.61 -2.20
CA PHE A 16 29.93 32.80 -1.35
C PHE A 16 29.36 31.56 -2.07
N ALA A 17 29.07 31.65 -3.38
CA ALA A 17 28.61 30.51 -4.17
C ALA A 17 29.74 29.49 -4.40
N GLY A 18 30.99 29.92 -4.50
CA GLY A 18 32.14 29.01 -4.66
C GLY A 18 32.49 28.23 -3.42
N THR A 19 32.38 28.83 -2.23
CA THR A 19 32.65 28.15 -0.95
C THR A 19 31.54 27.18 -0.55
N SER A 20 30.26 27.49 -0.83
CA SER A 20 29.15 26.56 -0.57
C SER A 20 29.20 25.32 -1.45
N ARG A 21 29.60 25.48 -2.72
CA ARG A 21 29.70 24.33 -3.64
C ARG A 21 30.87 23.41 -3.27
N LYS A 22 31.99 23.97 -2.84
CA LYS A 22 33.17 23.19 -2.43
C LYS A 22 32.93 22.41 -1.12
N VAL A 23 32.18 22.97 -0.16
CA VAL A 23 31.82 22.28 1.10
C VAL A 23 30.84 21.13 0.83
N VAL A 24 29.92 21.26 -0.14
CA VAL A 24 29.00 20.18 -0.53
C VAL A 24 29.73 19.07 -1.28
N ASP A 25 30.66 19.44 -2.18
CA ASP A 25 31.46 18.47 -2.92
C ASP A 25 32.47 17.72 -2.01
N ASP A 26 33.06 18.40 -1.02
CA ASP A 26 33.99 17.80 -0.05
C ASP A 26 33.26 16.88 0.95
N ALA A 27 32.01 17.20 1.34
CA ALA A 27 31.17 16.33 2.17
C ALA A 27 30.69 15.08 1.41
N ALA A 28 30.36 15.23 0.12
CA ALA A 28 30.00 14.10 -0.75
C ALA A 28 31.20 13.18 -1.03
N THR A 29 32.42 13.74 -1.11
CA THR A 29 33.64 12.96 -1.37
C THR A 29 34.16 12.24 -0.11
N ALA A 30 33.90 12.78 1.10
CA ALA A 30 34.28 12.13 2.35
C ALA A 30 33.37 10.94 2.71
N ALA A 31 32.12 10.92 2.23
CA ALA A 31 31.18 9.81 2.38
C ALA A 31 31.45 8.63 1.42
N ALA A 32 32.33 8.80 0.42
CA ALA A 32 32.53 7.84 -0.66
C ALA A 32 33.61 6.76 -0.36
N THR A 33 34.12 6.62 0.86
CA THR A 33 35.27 5.75 1.12
C THR A 33 34.98 4.39 1.78
N GLN A 34 33.72 4.06 2.09
CA GLN A 34 33.32 2.67 2.40
C GLN A 34 32.02 2.37 1.68
N SER A 35 32.01 1.36 0.81
CA SER A 35 30.74 0.82 0.31
C SER A 35 29.91 0.42 1.52
N PRO A 36 28.68 0.96 1.70
CA PRO A 36 27.88 0.60 2.86
C PRO A 36 27.64 -0.91 2.85
N SER A 37 27.82 -1.55 4.00
CA SER A 37 27.42 -2.95 4.18
C SER A 37 25.92 -3.07 4.02
N ALA A 38 25.42 -4.14 3.38
CA ALA A 38 23.99 -4.35 3.28
C ALA A 38 23.37 -4.45 4.68
N PRO A 39 22.18 -3.83 4.87
CA PRO A 39 21.42 -4.02 6.11
C PRO A 39 21.13 -5.50 6.33
N LYS A 40 21.18 -5.94 7.56
CA LYS A 40 20.85 -7.32 7.94
C LYS A 40 19.35 -7.59 7.78
N TYR A 41 18.51 -6.60 8.08
CA TYR A 41 17.09 -6.67 8.00
C TYR A 41 16.55 -5.60 7.05
N VAL A 42 15.75 -5.99 6.07
CA VAL A 42 15.15 -5.07 5.12
C VAL A 42 13.63 -5.27 5.12
N PHE A 43 12.91 -4.21 5.44
CA PHE A 43 11.48 -4.10 5.25
C PHE A 43 11.19 -3.21 4.05
N LEU A 44 10.39 -3.71 3.11
CA LEU A 44 9.84 -2.94 2.00
C LEU A 44 8.32 -2.92 2.10
N PHE A 45 7.79 -1.79 2.48
CA PHE A 45 6.36 -1.55 2.57
C PHE A 45 5.84 -0.91 1.28
N ILE A 46 4.76 -1.47 0.72
CA ILE A 46 4.10 -0.96 -0.49
C ILE A 46 2.63 -0.71 -0.19
N GLY A 47 2.20 0.55 -0.20
CA GLY A 47 0.79 0.90 -0.20
C GLY A 47 0.28 0.90 -1.63
N ASP A 48 -0.45 -0.15 -2.04
CA ASP A 48 -1.03 -0.23 -3.38
C ASP A 48 -2.04 0.91 -3.57
N GLY A 49 -1.88 1.70 -4.62
CA GLY A 49 -2.70 2.88 -4.87
C GLY A 49 -2.45 4.08 -3.93
N MET A 50 -1.39 4.04 -3.10
CA MET A 50 -1.09 5.05 -2.10
C MET A 50 -0.08 6.09 -2.62
N SER A 51 -0.58 7.25 -3.01
CA SER A 51 0.24 8.42 -3.26
C SER A 51 0.13 9.45 -2.12
N THR A 52 0.64 10.64 -2.36
CA THR A 52 0.63 11.74 -1.38
C THR A 52 -0.77 12.08 -0.85
N PRO A 53 -1.85 12.18 -1.67
CA PRO A 53 -3.18 12.50 -1.15
C PRO A 53 -3.70 11.48 -0.13
N GLN A 54 -3.62 10.18 -0.43
CA GLN A 54 -4.10 9.11 0.44
C GLN A 54 -3.37 9.15 1.80
N ARG A 55 -2.04 9.32 1.75
CA ARG A 55 -1.18 9.40 2.93
C ARG A 55 -1.47 10.64 3.77
N MET A 56 -1.62 11.81 3.13
CA MET A 56 -1.87 13.08 3.83
C MET A 56 -3.27 13.14 4.44
N ILE A 57 -4.30 12.60 3.77
CA ILE A 57 -5.66 12.52 4.31
C ILE A 57 -5.69 11.66 5.57
N ALA A 58 -5.01 10.51 5.56
CA ALA A 58 -4.93 9.64 6.72
C ALA A 58 -4.18 10.30 7.88
N ASP A 59 -3.08 11.01 7.63
CA ASP A 59 -2.32 11.75 8.65
C ASP A 59 -3.15 12.87 9.27
N GLU A 60 -3.84 13.67 8.47
CA GLU A 60 -4.68 14.76 8.97
C GLU A 60 -5.91 14.23 9.71
N PHE A 61 -6.52 13.14 9.24
CA PHE A 61 -7.60 12.47 9.97
C PHE A 61 -7.12 11.98 11.34
N ALA A 62 -5.98 11.32 11.41
CA ALA A 62 -5.38 10.85 12.67
C ALA A 62 -5.21 12.00 13.66
N ARG A 63 -4.58 13.10 13.22
CA ARG A 63 -4.40 14.32 14.05
C ARG A 63 -5.72 14.92 14.52
N LYS A 64 -6.73 15.02 13.65
CA LYS A 64 -8.05 15.59 13.99
C LYS A 64 -8.87 14.70 14.93
N THR A 65 -8.60 13.40 14.95
CA THR A 65 -9.27 12.44 15.82
C THR A 65 -8.47 12.10 17.09
N GLY A 66 -7.41 12.86 17.38
CA GLY A 66 -6.63 12.77 18.62
C GLY A 66 -5.55 11.69 18.61
N HIS A 67 -5.21 11.16 17.43
CA HIS A 67 -4.09 10.23 17.26
C HIS A 67 -2.78 10.97 16.91
N SER A 68 -1.65 10.31 17.07
CA SER A 68 -0.35 10.80 16.62
C SER A 68 -0.29 10.85 15.09
N GLN A 69 0.67 11.60 14.54
CA GLN A 69 0.97 11.54 13.10
C GLN A 69 1.31 10.11 12.66
N LEU A 70 1.16 9.84 11.37
CA LEU A 70 1.53 8.55 10.80
C LEU A 70 3.02 8.24 11.04
N ALA A 71 3.33 7.02 11.40
CA ALA A 71 4.68 6.51 11.60
C ALA A 71 5.51 6.59 10.30
N ILE A 72 4.91 6.32 9.16
CA ILE A 72 5.53 6.47 7.84
C ILE A 72 6.03 7.89 7.56
N ASN A 73 5.49 8.92 8.22
CA ASN A 73 5.92 10.31 8.10
C ASN A 73 7.07 10.68 9.05
N THR A 74 7.51 9.77 9.92
CA THR A 74 8.66 9.98 10.83
C THR A 74 9.99 9.51 10.22
N LEU A 75 9.96 8.77 9.12
CA LEU A 75 11.15 8.30 8.42
C LEU A 75 11.94 9.48 7.83
N PRO A 76 13.27 9.58 8.10
CA PRO A 76 14.02 10.82 7.88
C PRO A 76 14.38 11.14 6.43
N PHE A 77 14.38 10.15 5.54
CA PHE A 77 14.72 10.32 4.14
C PHE A 77 13.49 10.19 3.26
N SER A 78 13.41 10.95 2.17
CA SER A 78 12.28 10.88 1.24
C SER A 78 12.68 11.12 -0.21
N ALA A 79 11.93 10.51 -1.12
CA ALA A 79 12.02 10.69 -2.56
C ALA A 79 10.62 10.83 -3.17
N THR A 80 10.54 11.61 -4.24
CA THR A 80 9.41 11.56 -5.17
C THR A 80 9.70 10.45 -6.18
N THR A 81 8.83 9.45 -6.29
CA THR A 81 9.05 8.28 -7.13
C THR A 81 8.09 8.26 -8.31
N ARG A 82 8.64 8.19 -9.52
CA ARG A 82 7.85 8.03 -10.75
C ARG A 82 7.53 6.54 -10.97
N SER A 83 6.25 6.23 -11.16
CA SER A 83 5.73 4.86 -11.16
C SER A 83 5.20 4.37 -12.52
N CYS A 84 5.52 5.01 -13.66
CA CYS A 84 5.05 4.58 -14.98
C CYS A 84 5.54 3.16 -15.34
N SER A 85 4.74 2.44 -16.15
CA SER A 85 5.16 1.19 -16.81
C SER A 85 5.97 1.47 -18.08
N ALA A 86 6.42 0.42 -18.78
CA ALA A 86 7.15 0.57 -20.03
C ALA A 86 6.28 1.07 -21.17
N ASN A 87 4.99 0.67 -21.20
CA ASN A 87 4.05 0.99 -22.27
C ASN A 87 3.00 2.04 -21.91
N SER A 88 3.00 2.58 -20.67
CA SER A 88 1.99 3.56 -20.23
C SER A 88 2.51 4.48 -19.12
N LEU A 89 2.11 5.76 -19.17
CA LEU A 89 2.32 6.68 -18.03
C LEU A 89 1.48 6.28 -16.80
N VAL A 90 0.32 5.67 -17.02
CA VAL A 90 -0.53 5.10 -15.98
C VAL A 90 -0.22 3.62 -15.89
N THR A 91 0.50 3.22 -14.85
CA THR A 91 0.86 1.83 -14.61
C THR A 91 -0.29 1.05 -13.98
N ASP A 92 -0.30 -0.28 -14.16
CA ASP A 92 -1.03 -1.17 -13.27
C ASP A 92 -0.12 -1.72 -12.17
N SER A 93 -0.69 -2.37 -11.15
CA SER A 93 0.07 -2.93 -10.02
C SER A 93 1.08 -4.00 -10.47
N ALA A 94 0.79 -4.75 -11.53
CA ALA A 94 1.68 -5.81 -12.03
C ALA A 94 3.01 -5.24 -12.56
N ALA A 95 2.94 -4.25 -13.45
CA ALA A 95 4.12 -3.60 -13.99
C ALA A 95 4.85 -2.75 -12.94
N ALA A 96 4.10 -2.08 -12.04
CA ALA A 96 4.69 -1.29 -10.96
C ALA A 96 5.43 -2.19 -9.95
N ALA A 97 4.81 -3.28 -9.49
CA ALA A 97 5.46 -4.24 -8.61
C ALA A 97 6.67 -4.92 -9.27
N THR A 98 6.58 -5.27 -10.57
CA THR A 98 7.72 -5.79 -11.33
C THR A 98 8.87 -4.78 -11.33
N ALA A 99 8.61 -3.50 -11.56
CA ALA A 99 9.65 -2.48 -11.53
C ALA A 99 10.27 -2.34 -10.12
N ILE A 100 9.44 -2.30 -9.06
CA ILE A 100 9.89 -2.19 -7.66
C ILE A 100 10.65 -3.45 -7.22
N ALA A 101 10.22 -4.65 -7.65
CA ALA A 101 10.83 -5.91 -7.26
C ALA A 101 12.04 -6.29 -8.13
N CYS A 102 11.97 -6.08 -9.45
CA CYS A 102 12.97 -6.57 -10.39
C CYS A 102 13.93 -5.49 -10.90
N GLY A 103 13.62 -4.20 -10.71
CA GLY A 103 14.49 -3.10 -11.12
C GLY A 103 14.45 -2.80 -12.62
N GLU A 104 13.42 -3.26 -13.32
CA GLU A 104 13.21 -3.03 -14.74
C GLU A 104 11.73 -2.74 -15.02
N LYS A 105 11.47 -1.74 -15.87
CA LYS A 105 10.11 -1.43 -16.33
C LYS A 105 9.60 -2.51 -17.27
N THR A 106 8.33 -2.89 -17.11
CA THR A 106 7.65 -3.82 -18.02
C THR A 106 6.30 -3.27 -18.46
N ASP A 107 5.62 -3.97 -19.36
CA ASP A 107 4.29 -3.61 -19.83
C ASP A 107 3.22 -3.92 -18.77
N ASN A 108 2.14 -3.13 -18.75
CA ASN A 108 0.99 -3.37 -17.88
C ASN A 108 0.50 -4.82 -18.00
N GLY A 109 0.17 -5.43 -16.86
CA GLY A 109 -0.33 -6.80 -16.74
C GLY A 109 0.73 -7.88 -16.59
N ARG A 110 2.04 -7.59 -16.71
CA ARG A 110 3.12 -8.58 -16.59
C ARG A 110 3.69 -8.66 -15.18
N ILE A 111 4.03 -9.87 -14.75
CA ILE A 111 4.59 -10.18 -13.44
C ILE A 111 6.00 -10.75 -13.61
N GLY A 112 7.03 -10.07 -13.07
CA GLY A 112 8.41 -10.56 -13.07
C GLY A 112 8.98 -10.93 -14.45
N MET A 113 8.45 -10.31 -15.51
CA MET A 113 8.83 -10.54 -16.89
C MET A 113 9.18 -9.23 -17.58
N ALA A 114 10.14 -9.24 -18.50
CA ALA A 114 10.43 -8.11 -19.35
C ALA A 114 9.28 -7.80 -20.34
N SER A 115 9.33 -6.66 -21.01
CA SER A 115 8.31 -6.24 -21.98
C SER A 115 8.16 -7.17 -23.19
N ASP A 116 9.11 -8.07 -23.44
CA ASP A 116 8.99 -9.12 -24.47
C ASP A 116 8.05 -10.27 -24.05
N GLY A 117 7.66 -10.33 -22.73
CA GLY A 117 6.78 -11.35 -22.16
C GLY A 117 7.37 -12.76 -22.08
N THR A 118 8.67 -12.91 -22.32
CA THR A 118 9.38 -14.20 -22.33
C THR A 118 10.63 -14.21 -21.43
N THR A 119 11.31 -13.08 -21.30
CA THR A 119 12.50 -12.95 -20.45
C THR A 119 12.08 -12.78 -18.97
N ARG A 120 12.50 -13.72 -18.11
CA ARG A 120 12.30 -13.61 -16.67
C ARG A 120 13.22 -12.55 -16.06
N LEU A 121 12.66 -11.74 -15.17
CA LEU A 121 13.40 -10.72 -14.42
C LEU A 121 13.55 -11.19 -12.97
N GLU A 122 14.78 -11.25 -12.48
CA GLU A 122 15.04 -11.65 -11.09
C GLU A 122 14.66 -10.53 -10.12
N SER A 123 13.91 -10.84 -9.07
CA SER A 123 13.52 -9.88 -8.04
C SER A 123 14.61 -9.66 -6.98
N CYS A 124 14.54 -8.55 -6.25
CA CYS A 124 15.42 -8.31 -5.09
C CYS A 124 15.18 -9.32 -3.96
N ALA A 125 13.97 -9.87 -3.85
CA ALA A 125 13.63 -10.93 -2.91
C ALA A 125 14.32 -12.25 -3.28
N GLU A 126 14.31 -12.63 -4.57
CA GLU A 126 15.07 -13.80 -5.05
C GLU A 126 16.57 -13.63 -4.87
N VAL A 127 17.12 -12.43 -5.13
CA VAL A 127 18.53 -12.13 -4.86
C VAL A 127 18.83 -12.27 -3.36
N ALA A 128 18.01 -11.70 -2.47
CA ALA A 128 18.18 -11.84 -1.03
C ALA A 128 18.17 -13.33 -0.61
N HIS A 129 17.19 -14.11 -1.09
CA HIS A 129 17.07 -15.53 -0.80
C HIS A 129 18.31 -16.33 -1.27
N LYS A 130 18.81 -16.09 -2.50
CA LYS A 130 20.04 -16.68 -3.02
C LYS A 130 21.27 -16.31 -2.19
N MET A 131 21.28 -15.14 -1.56
CA MET A 131 22.34 -14.70 -0.66
C MET A 131 22.19 -15.25 0.76
N GLY A 132 21.20 -16.11 1.01
CA GLY A 132 20.95 -16.79 2.28
C GLY A 132 20.14 -15.99 3.31
N TYR A 133 19.53 -14.87 2.90
CA TYR A 133 18.54 -14.19 3.73
C TYR A 133 17.22 -14.97 3.67
N LYS A 134 16.48 -15.01 4.77
CA LYS A 134 15.10 -15.46 4.73
C LYS A 134 14.21 -14.44 4.05
N VAL A 135 13.12 -14.88 3.43
CA VAL A 135 12.19 -14.00 2.71
C VAL A 135 10.76 -14.18 3.21
N GLY A 136 10.09 -13.07 3.47
CA GLY A 136 8.67 -12.99 3.78
C GLY A 136 7.91 -12.09 2.82
N ILE A 137 6.71 -12.50 2.44
CA ILE A 137 5.78 -11.76 1.61
C ILE A 137 4.45 -11.65 2.36
N VAL A 138 4.03 -10.44 2.66
CA VAL A 138 2.83 -10.16 3.45
C VAL A 138 1.93 -9.20 2.68
N THR A 139 0.61 -9.41 2.70
CA THR A 139 -0.35 -8.54 2.01
C THR A 139 -1.71 -8.51 2.70
N SER A 140 -2.46 -7.44 2.53
CA SER A 140 -3.87 -7.36 2.91
C SER A 140 -4.84 -7.84 1.83
N VAL A 141 -4.35 -8.13 0.61
CA VAL A 141 -5.14 -8.71 -0.48
C VAL A 141 -4.79 -10.20 -0.66
N THR A 142 -5.22 -10.83 -1.75
CA THR A 142 -4.88 -12.24 -1.98
C THR A 142 -3.37 -12.39 -2.21
N ILE A 143 -2.80 -13.47 -1.68
CA ILE A 143 -1.34 -13.66 -1.72
C ILE A 143 -0.81 -13.85 -3.16
N ASN A 144 -1.67 -14.23 -4.10
CA ASN A 144 -1.37 -14.30 -5.52
C ASN A 144 -1.84 -13.07 -6.32
N HIS A 145 -2.16 -11.95 -5.64
CA HIS A 145 -2.38 -10.66 -6.30
C HIS A 145 -1.12 -10.16 -7.00
N ALA A 146 -1.28 -9.19 -7.88
CA ALA A 146 -0.20 -8.69 -8.74
C ALA A 146 1.02 -8.19 -7.97
N THR A 147 0.82 -7.40 -6.90
CA THR A 147 1.91 -6.76 -6.16
C THR A 147 2.77 -7.75 -5.40
N PRO A 148 2.23 -8.65 -4.54
CA PRO A 148 3.06 -9.66 -3.88
C PRO A 148 3.72 -10.59 -4.89
N SER A 149 3.01 -10.93 -5.99
CA SER A 149 3.51 -11.84 -7.03
C SER A 149 4.75 -11.31 -7.75
N GLY A 150 4.91 -9.99 -7.88
CA GLY A 150 6.10 -9.37 -8.48
C GLY A 150 7.42 -9.77 -7.81
N PHE A 151 7.39 -10.28 -6.59
CA PHE A 151 8.56 -10.67 -5.82
C PHE A 151 8.95 -12.14 -5.95
N TYR A 152 8.03 -13.03 -6.43
CA TYR A 152 8.28 -14.47 -6.49
C TYR A 152 7.80 -15.15 -7.78
N ALA A 153 7.00 -14.48 -8.62
CA ALA A 153 6.40 -15.10 -9.80
C ALA A 153 6.90 -14.45 -11.11
N HIS A 154 6.82 -15.26 -12.20
CA HIS A 154 7.28 -14.83 -13.53
C HIS A 154 6.25 -15.25 -14.57
N ARG A 155 5.25 -14.38 -14.81
CA ARG A 155 4.10 -14.67 -15.68
C ARG A 155 3.83 -13.52 -16.64
N ALA A 156 3.51 -13.89 -17.89
CA ALA A 156 3.20 -12.91 -18.94
C ALA A 156 1.90 -12.14 -18.65
N SER A 157 1.04 -12.66 -17.75
CA SER A 157 -0.21 -12.02 -17.33
C SER A 157 -0.50 -12.21 -15.86
N ARG A 158 -0.86 -11.12 -15.16
CA ARG A 158 -1.37 -11.14 -13.77
C ARG A 158 -2.65 -11.98 -13.60
N GLY A 159 -3.35 -12.27 -14.70
CA GLY A 159 -4.54 -13.14 -14.72
C GLY A 159 -4.21 -14.65 -14.60
N GLN A 160 -2.95 -15.06 -14.69
CA GLN A 160 -2.52 -16.45 -14.54
C GLN A 160 -2.42 -16.84 -13.04
N LEU A 161 -3.53 -16.66 -12.31
CA LEU A 161 -3.56 -16.75 -10.85
C LEU A 161 -3.17 -18.13 -10.32
N TYR A 162 -3.56 -19.22 -11.01
CA TYR A 162 -3.18 -20.58 -10.63
C TYR A 162 -1.66 -20.79 -10.79
N GLN A 163 -1.11 -20.37 -11.93
CA GLN A 163 0.32 -20.47 -12.21
C GLN A 163 1.16 -19.61 -11.24
N ILE A 164 0.66 -18.44 -10.86
CA ILE A 164 1.26 -17.61 -9.82
C ILE A 164 1.29 -18.38 -8.49
N GLY A 165 0.23 -19.13 -8.16
CA GLY A 165 0.22 -20.01 -6.99
C GLY A 165 1.27 -21.15 -7.09
N LEU A 166 1.51 -21.71 -8.27
CA LEU A 166 2.61 -22.66 -8.48
C LEU A 166 3.98 -22.00 -8.26
N ASP A 167 4.17 -20.78 -8.75
CA ASP A 167 5.41 -20.01 -8.56
C ASP A 167 5.65 -19.68 -7.08
N LEU A 168 4.58 -19.39 -6.31
CA LEU A 168 4.67 -19.20 -4.85
C LEU A 168 5.31 -20.43 -4.19
N VAL A 169 4.79 -21.62 -4.44
CA VAL A 169 5.34 -22.86 -3.87
C VAL A 169 6.77 -23.09 -4.35
N ALA A 170 7.05 -22.86 -5.63
CA ALA A 170 8.37 -23.05 -6.23
C ALA A 170 9.42 -22.04 -5.74
N SER A 171 9.02 -20.84 -5.28
CA SER A 171 9.94 -19.83 -4.74
C SER A 171 10.71 -20.30 -3.52
N ASN A 172 10.10 -21.19 -2.75
CA ASN A 172 10.67 -21.75 -1.53
C ASN A 172 10.97 -20.70 -0.45
N PHE A 173 10.32 -19.52 -0.50
CA PHE A 173 10.45 -18.48 0.53
C PHE A 173 9.86 -18.96 1.85
N GLU A 174 10.34 -18.42 2.97
CA GLU A 174 10.03 -18.95 4.31
C GLU A 174 8.66 -18.51 4.82
N TYR A 175 8.14 -17.35 4.39
CA TYR A 175 6.88 -16.86 4.91
C TYR A 175 6.01 -16.18 3.86
N PHE A 176 4.76 -16.61 3.80
CA PHE A 176 3.68 -15.94 3.08
C PHE A 176 2.51 -15.71 4.04
N GLY A 177 2.02 -14.46 4.13
CA GLY A 177 0.93 -14.09 5.01
C GLY A 177 -0.06 -13.13 4.36
N GLY A 178 -1.37 -13.37 4.52
CA GLY A 178 -2.39 -12.45 3.99
C GLY A 178 -3.72 -13.09 3.64
N GLY A 179 -4.37 -12.59 2.59
CA GLY A 179 -5.58 -13.17 2.02
C GLY A 179 -5.31 -14.45 1.24
N GLY A 180 -6.35 -15.18 0.90
CA GLY A 180 -6.30 -16.48 0.23
C GLY A 180 -5.86 -16.43 -1.23
N LEU A 181 -6.15 -17.50 -1.97
CA LEU A 181 -5.81 -17.65 -3.40
C LEU A 181 -7.03 -17.40 -4.32
N SER A 182 -8.01 -16.63 -3.90
CA SER A 182 -9.18 -16.20 -4.70
C SER A 182 -9.84 -17.31 -5.53
N GLY A 183 -10.00 -18.53 -4.99
CA GLY A 183 -10.60 -19.66 -5.68
C GLY A 183 -9.76 -20.24 -6.82
N GLN A 184 -8.56 -19.76 -7.07
CA GLN A 184 -7.65 -20.25 -8.10
C GLN A 184 -6.65 -21.28 -7.59
N PHE A 185 -6.88 -21.85 -6.40
CA PHE A 185 -5.97 -22.80 -5.76
C PHE A 185 -6.15 -24.24 -6.25
N ASP A 186 -7.25 -24.59 -6.93
CA ASP A 186 -7.54 -25.95 -7.46
C ASP A 186 -8.20 -25.84 -8.85
N LYS A 187 -7.44 -25.38 -9.84
CA LYS A 187 -7.92 -25.14 -11.21
C LYS A 187 -7.67 -26.35 -12.11
N LYS A 188 -8.47 -27.40 -11.97
CA LYS A 188 -8.32 -28.71 -12.65
C LYS A 188 -8.36 -28.66 -14.18
N ASP A 189 -8.94 -27.61 -14.74
CA ASP A 189 -9.01 -27.36 -16.20
C ASP A 189 -7.82 -26.57 -16.74
N ASP A 190 -6.89 -26.17 -15.88
CA ASP A 190 -5.68 -25.45 -16.30
C ASP A 190 -4.70 -26.39 -17.02
N PRO A 191 -4.13 -25.98 -18.18
CA PRO A 191 -3.13 -26.80 -18.89
C PRO A 191 -1.87 -27.12 -18.08
N GLU A 192 -1.51 -26.28 -17.10
CA GLU A 192 -0.36 -26.45 -16.22
C GLU A 192 -0.76 -27.10 -14.87
N TYR A 193 -1.97 -27.69 -14.75
CA TYR A 193 -2.47 -28.24 -13.49
C TYR A 193 -1.54 -29.30 -12.91
N GLN A 194 -1.09 -29.07 -11.66
CA GLN A 194 -0.21 -29.96 -10.89
C GLN A 194 -0.86 -30.46 -9.60
N GLY A 195 -2.05 -29.96 -9.25
CA GLY A 195 -2.75 -30.26 -8.01
C GLY A 195 -3.25 -29.01 -7.29
N ASN A 196 -3.89 -29.20 -6.15
CA ASN A 196 -4.31 -28.13 -5.26
C ASN A 196 -3.06 -27.41 -4.71
N ILE A 197 -3.00 -26.09 -4.83
CA ILE A 197 -1.83 -25.28 -4.42
C ILE A 197 -1.52 -25.46 -2.93
N TYR A 198 -2.52 -25.52 -2.07
CA TYR A 198 -2.31 -25.71 -0.63
C TYR A 198 -1.70 -27.09 -0.33
N GLU A 199 -2.18 -28.15 -0.98
CA GLU A 199 -1.58 -29.49 -0.85
C GLU A 199 -0.15 -29.55 -1.39
N LEU A 200 0.13 -28.80 -2.49
CA LEU A 200 1.49 -28.70 -3.02
C LEU A 200 2.41 -27.95 -2.05
N ALA A 201 1.91 -26.90 -1.40
CA ALA A 201 2.64 -26.17 -0.37
C ALA A 201 2.97 -27.07 0.83
N GLU A 202 2.00 -27.85 1.33
CA GLU A 202 2.24 -28.81 2.42
C GLU A 202 3.30 -29.86 2.03
N LYS A 203 3.22 -30.43 0.82
CA LYS A 203 4.23 -31.36 0.28
C LYS A 203 5.62 -30.72 0.15
N ALA A 204 5.68 -29.40 -0.09
CA ALA A 204 6.93 -28.60 -0.12
C ALA A 204 7.43 -28.20 1.27
N GLY A 205 6.74 -28.64 2.34
CA GLY A 205 7.13 -28.43 3.74
C GLY A 205 6.59 -27.15 4.39
N TYR A 206 5.58 -26.50 3.78
CA TYR A 206 4.89 -25.38 4.42
C TYR A 206 3.89 -25.86 5.47
N VAL A 207 3.85 -25.18 6.60
CA VAL A 207 2.70 -25.19 7.51
C VAL A 207 1.66 -24.26 6.93
N VAL A 208 0.50 -24.80 6.53
CA VAL A 208 -0.60 -24.04 5.94
C VAL A 208 -1.64 -23.72 7.02
N SER A 209 -2.10 -22.46 7.08
CA SER A 209 -3.14 -22.01 8.00
C SER A 209 -4.18 -21.17 7.25
N HIS A 210 -5.46 -21.39 7.57
CA HIS A 210 -6.59 -20.74 6.88
C HIS A 210 -7.46 -19.87 7.80
N ASP A 211 -7.15 -19.81 9.09
CA ASP A 211 -7.92 -19.07 10.07
C ASP A 211 -7.01 -18.45 11.16
N LYS A 212 -7.61 -17.60 12.00
CA LYS A 212 -6.90 -16.90 13.07
C LYS A 212 -6.33 -17.87 14.10
N ALA A 213 -7.03 -18.91 14.47
CA ALA A 213 -6.59 -19.88 15.48
C ALA A 213 -5.36 -20.66 15.00
N GLY A 214 -5.39 -21.15 13.74
CA GLY A 214 -4.23 -21.77 13.11
C GLY A 214 -3.05 -20.82 12.97
N PHE A 215 -3.28 -19.56 12.58
CA PHE A 215 -2.26 -18.52 12.51
C PHE A 215 -1.60 -18.26 13.88
N GLU A 216 -2.39 -18.14 14.94
CA GLU A 216 -1.89 -17.93 16.31
C GLU A 216 -1.09 -19.13 16.81
N ALA A 217 -1.45 -20.35 16.42
CA ALA A 217 -0.75 -21.57 16.82
C ALA A 217 0.63 -21.75 16.19
N ILE A 218 0.96 -21.01 15.10
CA ILE A 218 2.27 -21.08 14.45
C ILE A 218 3.36 -20.55 15.41
N GLN A 219 4.35 -21.41 15.68
CA GLN A 219 5.43 -21.11 16.61
C GLN A 219 6.63 -20.44 15.92
N PRO A 220 7.38 -19.58 16.62
CA PRO A 220 8.67 -19.08 16.15
C PRO A 220 9.59 -20.25 15.76
N GLY A 221 10.35 -20.07 14.66
CA GLY A 221 11.25 -21.09 14.16
C GLY A 221 10.62 -22.15 13.26
N THR A 222 9.30 -22.09 12.98
CA THR A 222 8.67 -22.90 11.91
C THR A 222 9.33 -22.55 10.58
N PRO A 223 9.92 -23.53 9.85
CA PRO A 223 10.81 -23.25 8.72
C PRO A 223 10.12 -22.56 7.54
N LYS A 224 8.89 -22.97 7.22
CA LYS A 224 8.09 -22.43 6.12
C LYS A 224 6.63 -22.33 6.50
N VAL A 225 6.02 -21.20 6.24
CA VAL A 225 4.64 -20.92 6.59
C VAL A 225 3.90 -20.27 5.42
N LEU A 226 2.72 -20.78 5.11
CA LEU A 226 1.71 -20.16 4.25
C LEU A 226 0.46 -19.90 5.10
N ALA A 227 0.38 -18.70 5.68
CA ALA A 227 -0.75 -18.27 6.50
C ALA A 227 -1.68 -17.38 5.69
N VAL A 228 -2.76 -17.94 5.18
CA VAL A 228 -3.75 -17.27 4.34
C VAL A 228 -5.13 -17.36 4.97
N ILE A 229 -5.85 -16.24 4.99
CA ILE A 229 -7.14 -16.14 5.66
C ILE A 229 -8.26 -16.02 4.65
N GLY A 230 -9.15 -16.99 4.65
CA GLY A 230 -10.28 -17.05 3.71
C GLY A 230 -9.85 -17.40 2.28
N GLU A 231 -10.74 -17.12 1.34
CA GLU A 231 -10.54 -17.40 -0.10
C GLU A 231 -10.29 -16.12 -0.93
N ASP A 232 -10.34 -14.95 -0.30
CA ASP A 232 -10.23 -13.65 -0.93
C ASP A 232 -9.34 -12.71 -0.10
N MET A 233 -9.36 -11.39 -0.41
CA MET A 233 -8.64 -10.38 0.36
C MET A 233 -9.08 -10.34 1.82
N LEU A 234 -8.23 -9.80 2.70
CA LEU A 234 -8.62 -9.54 4.08
C LEU A 234 -9.78 -8.53 4.10
N ARG A 235 -10.63 -8.65 5.11
CA ARG A 235 -11.71 -7.69 5.33
C ARG A 235 -11.15 -6.30 5.56
N HIS A 236 -11.80 -5.27 4.99
CA HIS A 236 -11.41 -3.88 5.22
C HIS A 236 -11.33 -3.53 6.72
N ALA A 237 -10.34 -2.76 7.10
CA ALA A 237 -10.10 -2.34 8.49
C ALA A 237 -11.33 -1.64 9.10
N ILE A 238 -12.03 -0.79 8.33
CA ILE A 238 -13.27 -0.13 8.76
C ILE A 238 -14.40 -1.11 9.11
N ASP A 239 -14.36 -2.32 8.56
CA ASP A 239 -15.39 -3.35 8.74
C ASP A 239 -15.15 -4.25 9.96
N GLY A 240 -14.04 -4.02 10.67
CA GLY A 240 -13.60 -4.77 11.84
C GLY A 240 -12.87 -6.06 11.47
N GLN A 241 -11.77 -6.35 12.17
CA GLN A 241 -10.88 -7.49 11.92
C GLN A 241 -10.64 -8.33 13.19
N ASN A 242 -11.56 -8.34 14.15
CA ASN A 242 -11.37 -9.03 15.44
C ASN A 242 -11.22 -10.56 15.29
N ASP A 243 -11.81 -11.14 14.26
CA ASP A 243 -11.87 -12.56 13.97
C ASP A 243 -10.86 -13.04 12.91
N ILE A 244 -10.05 -12.10 12.39
CA ILE A 244 -8.94 -12.38 11.45
C ILE A 244 -7.68 -11.63 11.92
N PRO A 245 -6.47 -12.08 11.55
CA PRO A 245 -5.26 -11.31 11.80
C PRO A 245 -5.24 -10.02 11.01
N THR A 246 -4.73 -8.96 11.61
CA THR A 246 -4.45 -7.66 10.98
C THR A 246 -3.14 -7.71 10.20
N LEU A 247 -2.91 -6.73 9.31
CA LEU A 247 -1.64 -6.60 8.59
C LEU A 247 -0.45 -6.44 9.55
N ALA A 248 -0.65 -5.73 10.67
CA ALA A 248 0.36 -5.59 11.73
C ALA A 248 0.68 -6.93 12.41
N GLU A 249 -0.34 -7.77 12.70
CA GLU A 249 -0.13 -9.12 13.26
C GLU A 249 0.59 -10.04 12.28
N PHE A 250 0.27 -9.98 10.97
CA PHE A 250 1.03 -10.70 9.94
C PHE A 250 2.48 -10.24 9.87
N THR A 251 2.74 -8.93 9.97
CA THR A 251 4.09 -8.35 9.97
C THR A 251 4.88 -8.82 11.17
N GLN A 252 4.29 -8.79 12.37
CA GLN A 252 4.93 -9.29 13.60
C GLN A 252 5.25 -10.79 13.49
N LYS A 253 4.29 -11.61 13.00
CA LYS A 253 4.51 -13.05 12.78
C LYS A 253 5.67 -13.28 11.80
N GLY A 254 5.79 -12.46 10.76
CA GLY A 254 6.91 -12.50 9.82
C GLY A 254 8.26 -12.27 10.53
N ILE A 255 8.35 -11.29 11.42
CA ILE A 255 9.55 -11.05 12.23
C ILE A 255 9.88 -12.28 13.07
N ASP A 256 8.89 -12.84 13.78
CA ASP A 256 9.08 -14.00 14.67
C ASP A 256 9.58 -15.27 13.92
N LEU A 257 9.22 -15.41 12.65
CA LEU A 257 9.60 -16.55 11.80
C LEU A 257 10.93 -16.35 11.07
N LEU A 258 11.20 -15.11 10.65
CA LEU A 258 12.30 -14.80 9.75
C LEU A 258 13.56 -14.38 10.48
N ASP A 259 13.46 -13.88 11.72
CA ASP A 259 14.65 -13.44 12.45
C ASP A 259 15.66 -14.59 12.61
N ASN A 260 16.89 -14.31 12.22
CA ASN A 260 17.99 -15.27 12.20
C ASN A 260 19.35 -14.53 12.11
N PRO A 261 20.47 -15.23 12.36
CA PRO A 261 21.80 -14.60 12.33
C PRO A 261 22.19 -13.93 11.01
N LYS A 262 21.68 -14.42 9.86
CA LYS A 262 21.97 -13.83 8.54
C LYS A 262 21.08 -12.62 8.23
N GLY A 263 19.85 -12.62 8.72
CA GLY A 263 18.85 -11.58 8.49
C GLY A 263 17.77 -11.99 7.48
N PHE A 264 16.91 -11.02 7.14
CA PHE A 264 15.79 -11.28 6.25
C PHE A 264 15.46 -10.08 5.34
N PHE A 265 14.72 -10.37 4.28
CA PHE A 265 13.95 -9.43 3.47
C PHE A 265 12.47 -9.69 3.71
N MET A 266 11.70 -8.66 4.02
CA MET A 266 10.24 -8.78 4.13
C MET A 266 9.55 -7.66 3.33
N MET A 267 8.71 -8.06 2.37
CA MET A 267 7.78 -7.15 1.71
C MET A 267 6.44 -7.21 2.42
N VAL A 268 5.86 -6.04 2.69
CA VAL A 268 4.54 -5.89 3.33
C VAL A 268 3.69 -4.96 2.48
N GLU A 269 2.53 -5.43 2.03
CA GLU A 269 1.64 -4.67 1.17
C GLU A 269 0.34 -4.29 1.88
N GLY A 270 0.00 -3.00 1.79
CA GLY A 270 -1.34 -2.49 2.07
C GLY A 270 -2.18 -2.46 0.79
N GLY A 271 -2.55 -3.65 0.27
CA GLY A 271 -3.22 -3.77 -1.02
C GLY A 271 -4.67 -3.26 -1.04
N SER A 272 -5.34 -3.28 0.11
CA SER A 272 -6.73 -2.82 0.24
C SER A 272 -6.90 -1.29 0.09
N ILE A 273 -5.81 -0.51 0.13
CA ILE A 273 -5.84 0.94 -0.12
C ILE A 273 -6.30 1.21 -1.55
N ASP A 274 -5.77 0.45 -2.52
CA ASP A 274 -6.13 0.53 -3.94
C ASP A 274 -7.61 0.20 -4.18
N TYR A 275 -8.12 -0.90 -3.61
CA TYR A 275 -9.53 -1.27 -3.74
C TYR A 275 -10.47 -0.17 -3.21
N ALA A 276 -10.12 0.45 -2.10
CA ALA A 276 -10.87 1.59 -1.57
C ALA A 276 -10.73 2.84 -2.45
N GLY A 277 -9.57 3.04 -3.11
CA GLY A 277 -9.33 4.07 -4.11
C GLY A 277 -10.20 3.89 -5.35
N HIS A 278 -10.22 2.69 -5.93
CA HIS A 278 -11.10 2.33 -7.04
C HIS A 278 -12.58 2.52 -6.71
N ALA A 279 -12.97 2.21 -5.48
CA ALA A 279 -14.31 2.48 -4.99
C ALA A 279 -14.57 3.98 -4.71
N ASN A 280 -13.57 4.86 -4.76
CA ASN A 280 -13.63 6.25 -4.30
C ASN A 280 -14.22 6.39 -2.88
N ASP A 281 -13.92 5.47 -1.98
CA ASP A 281 -14.41 5.40 -0.61
C ASP A 281 -13.35 5.99 0.34
N ALA A 282 -13.41 7.30 0.57
CA ALA A 282 -12.41 8.05 1.33
C ALA A 282 -12.25 7.53 2.77
N ALA A 283 -13.35 7.19 3.43
CA ALA A 283 -13.30 6.73 4.82
C ALA A 283 -12.71 5.32 4.94
N THR A 284 -12.94 4.45 3.96
CA THR A 284 -12.31 3.13 3.90
C THR A 284 -10.84 3.29 3.54
N ASN A 285 -10.51 4.07 2.50
CA ASN A 285 -9.14 4.29 2.03
C ASN A 285 -8.21 4.80 3.15
N LEU A 286 -8.61 5.84 3.87
CA LEU A 286 -7.79 6.36 4.98
C LEU A 286 -7.59 5.33 6.11
N ARG A 287 -8.58 4.46 6.39
CA ARG A 287 -8.44 3.42 7.42
C ARG A 287 -7.54 2.27 6.98
N GLU A 288 -7.51 1.97 5.69
CA GLU A 288 -6.52 1.05 5.13
C GLU A 288 -5.10 1.62 5.25
N VAL A 289 -4.91 2.94 5.01
CA VAL A 289 -3.62 3.61 5.23
C VAL A 289 -3.22 3.58 6.71
N LEU A 290 -4.18 3.77 7.64
CA LEU A 290 -3.90 3.65 9.08
C LEU A 290 -3.51 2.22 9.47
N ALA A 291 -4.21 1.20 8.98
CA ALA A 291 -3.87 -0.21 9.22
C ALA A 291 -2.50 -0.58 8.63
N PHE A 292 -2.14 -0.01 7.48
CA PHE A 292 -0.81 -0.12 6.89
C PHE A 292 0.26 0.58 7.75
N ASP A 293 -0.02 1.76 8.29
CA ASP A 293 0.86 2.48 9.20
C ASP A 293 1.09 1.71 10.51
N ASP A 294 0.08 0.99 11.02
CA ASP A 294 0.23 0.11 12.18
C ASP A 294 1.23 -1.04 11.90
N ALA A 295 1.24 -1.59 10.68
CA ALA A 295 2.25 -2.57 10.28
C ALA A 295 3.65 -1.95 10.15
N VAL A 296 3.76 -0.69 9.70
CA VAL A 296 5.04 0.04 9.70
C VAL A 296 5.53 0.30 11.11
N ARG A 297 4.64 0.58 12.09
CA ARG A 297 5.01 0.73 13.52
C ARG A 297 5.69 -0.52 14.07
N VAL A 298 5.19 -1.70 13.72
CA VAL A 298 5.82 -2.98 14.10
C VAL A 298 7.27 -3.04 13.62
N ALA A 299 7.54 -2.63 12.37
CA ALA A 299 8.90 -2.59 11.85
C ALA A 299 9.77 -1.51 12.50
N LEU A 300 9.20 -0.35 12.87
CA LEU A 300 9.91 0.70 13.60
C LEU A 300 10.27 0.26 15.01
N ASP A 301 9.40 -0.47 15.69
CA ASP A 301 9.70 -1.05 17.02
C ASP A 301 10.83 -2.08 16.91
N PHE A 302 10.84 -2.91 15.88
CA PHE A 302 11.94 -3.82 15.58
C PHE A 302 13.24 -3.04 15.27
N GLN A 303 13.16 -1.99 14.45
CA GLN A 303 14.31 -1.13 14.14
C GLN A 303 14.88 -0.46 15.41
N ALA A 304 14.05 -0.04 16.34
CA ALA A 304 14.50 0.56 17.59
C ALA A 304 15.36 -0.42 18.43
N ALA A 305 15.10 -1.73 18.33
CA ALA A 305 15.92 -2.77 18.92
C ALA A 305 17.19 -3.12 18.09
N HIS A 306 17.15 -2.86 16.77
CA HIS A 306 18.22 -3.20 15.82
C HIS A 306 18.60 -2.01 14.91
N PRO A 307 18.96 -0.83 15.47
CA PRO A 307 19.04 0.43 14.70
C PRO A 307 20.16 0.45 13.67
N ALA A 308 21.25 -0.30 13.90
CA ALA A 308 22.38 -0.37 12.97
C ALA A 308 22.17 -1.35 11.80
N ASP A 309 21.15 -2.22 11.90
CA ASP A 309 21.01 -3.38 11.03
C ASP A 309 19.70 -3.36 10.21
N THR A 310 18.75 -2.47 10.52
CA THR A 310 17.40 -2.48 9.96
C THR A 310 17.16 -1.31 9.02
N LEU A 311 16.94 -1.60 7.74
CA LEU A 311 16.45 -0.65 6.73
C LEU A 311 14.94 -0.79 6.57
N ILE A 312 14.22 0.30 6.66
CA ILE A 312 12.79 0.39 6.37
C ILE A 312 12.59 1.31 5.18
N LEU A 313 11.88 0.81 4.17
CA LEU A 313 11.42 1.57 2.99
C LEU A 313 9.90 1.52 2.95
N VAL A 314 9.26 2.66 2.71
CA VAL A 314 7.81 2.75 2.52
C VAL A 314 7.53 3.53 1.24
N THR A 315 6.83 2.92 0.30
CA THR A 315 6.47 3.53 -0.99
C THR A 315 5.02 3.21 -1.37
N GLY A 316 4.51 3.84 -2.41
CA GLY A 316 3.36 3.35 -3.18
C GLY A 316 3.86 2.73 -4.48
N ASP A 317 2.99 2.03 -5.17
CA ASP A 317 3.25 1.53 -6.51
C ASP A 317 2.65 2.42 -7.60
N HIS A 318 1.50 3.05 -7.34
CA HIS A 318 0.83 4.11 -8.11
C HIS A 318 -0.16 4.88 -7.24
N GLU A 319 -0.86 5.83 -7.83
CA GLU A 319 -2.02 6.50 -7.23
C GLU A 319 -3.30 5.92 -7.81
N THR A 320 -4.36 5.81 -7.01
CA THR A 320 -5.67 5.34 -7.43
C THR A 320 -6.77 6.31 -7.05
N GLY A 321 -7.65 6.59 -8.01
CA GLY A 321 -8.85 7.39 -7.84
C GLY A 321 -8.69 8.87 -8.19
N GLY A 322 -7.46 9.38 -8.33
CA GLY A 322 -7.22 10.81 -8.49
C GLY A 322 -7.79 11.61 -7.31
N MET A 323 -7.51 11.13 -6.08
CA MET A 323 -7.99 11.75 -4.85
C MET A 323 -7.44 13.15 -4.67
N THR A 324 -8.29 14.08 -4.25
CA THR A 324 -7.86 15.46 -3.95
C THR A 324 -8.22 15.87 -2.54
N MET A 325 -7.30 16.60 -1.88
CA MET A 325 -7.54 17.35 -0.64
C MET A 325 -7.95 18.77 -1.02
N GLY A 326 -9.23 19.01 -1.09
CA GLY A 326 -9.86 20.24 -1.56
C GLY A 326 -10.94 19.94 -2.58
N PHE A 327 -12.10 20.54 -2.39
CA PHE A 327 -13.27 20.35 -3.22
C PHE A 327 -13.94 21.70 -3.45
N ALA A 328 -14.40 21.95 -4.68
CA ALA A 328 -15.02 23.22 -5.06
C ALA A 328 -16.20 23.60 -4.17
N GLY A 329 -16.97 22.61 -3.68
CA GLY A 329 -18.11 22.83 -2.81
C GLY A 329 -17.75 23.28 -1.38
N THR A 330 -16.51 23.05 -0.92
CA THR A 330 -16.03 23.49 0.39
C THR A 330 -15.02 24.63 0.30
N GLY A 331 -14.65 25.07 -0.91
CA GLY A 331 -13.66 26.12 -1.14
C GLY A 331 -12.31 25.78 -0.55
N TYR A 332 -11.85 26.55 0.43
CA TYR A 332 -10.56 26.36 1.13
C TYR A 332 -10.67 25.51 2.40
N ALA A 333 -11.84 24.94 2.70
CA ALA A 333 -12.06 24.20 3.95
C ALA A 333 -11.98 22.67 3.75
N LEU A 334 -11.39 22.00 4.75
CA LEU A 334 -11.34 20.55 4.89
C LEU A 334 -11.89 20.15 6.26
N TYR A 335 -12.68 19.08 6.30
CA TYR A 335 -13.40 18.62 7.48
C TYR A 335 -13.21 17.11 7.65
N MET A 336 -11.95 16.68 7.79
CA MET A 336 -11.55 15.27 7.81
C MET A 336 -12.25 14.46 8.90
N GLU A 337 -12.55 15.09 10.04
CA GLU A 337 -13.29 14.49 11.16
C GLU A 337 -14.69 13.98 10.76
N ARG A 338 -15.30 14.52 9.71
CA ARG A 338 -16.61 14.05 9.21
C ARG A 338 -16.56 12.63 8.67
N LEU A 339 -15.39 12.19 8.16
CA LEU A 339 -15.19 10.81 7.71
C LEU A 339 -15.31 9.78 8.84
N ALA A 340 -15.19 10.21 10.11
CA ALA A 340 -15.43 9.35 11.26
C ALA A 340 -16.89 8.90 11.40
N ASN A 341 -17.82 9.57 10.71
CA ASN A 341 -19.25 9.19 10.71
C ASN A 341 -19.51 7.97 9.82
N GLN A 342 -18.66 7.67 8.83
CA GLN A 342 -18.80 6.43 8.08
C GLN A 342 -18.32 5.24 8.93
N LYS A 343 -19.17 4.22 9.08
CA LYS A 343 -18.97 3.09 10.01
C LYS A 343 -18.66 1.75 9.32
N CYS A 344 -18.76 1.69 8.01
CA CYS A 344 -18.40 0.50 7.24
C CYS A 344 -17.98 0.89 5.81
N SER A 345 -17.31 -0.02 5.13
CA SER A 345 -16.99 0.13 3.71
C SER A 345 -18.26 0.26 2.86
N ILE A 346 -18.12 0.88 1.70
CA ILE A 346 -19.25 1.02 0.79
C ILE A 346 -19.78 -0.34 0.30
N GLY A 347 -18.92 -1.35 0.18
CA GLY A 347 -19.32 -2.72 -0.16
C GLY A 347 -20.17 -3.37 0.93
N LYS A 348 -19.77 -3.20 2.21
CA LYS A 348 -20.56 -3.70 3.34
C LYS A 348 -21.88 -2.95 3.49
N PHE A 349 -21.89 -1.64 3.25
CA PHE A 349 -23.15 -0.86 3.22
C PHE A 349 -24.10 -1.35 2.12
N ALA A 350 -23.60 -1.58 0.90
CA ALA A 350 -24.38 -2.13 -0.20
C ALA A 350 -24.99 -3.50 0.17
N SER A 351 -24.23 -4.35 0.85
CA SER A 351 -24.70 -5.66 1.34
C SER A 351 -25.78 -5.52 2.42
N LYS A 352 -25.63 -4.57 3.38
CA LYS A 352 -26.66 -4.26 4.39
C LYS A 352 -27.95 -3.76 3.74
N LEU A 353 -27.83 -2.83 2.77
CA LEU A 353 -28.96 -2.27 2.03
C LEU A 353 -29.73 -3.38 1.28
N LYS A 354 -29.00 -4.23 0.54
CA LYS A 354 -29.60 -5.36 -0.19
C LYS A 354 -30.31 -6.33 0.74
N LYS A 355 -29.71 -6.64 1.91
CA LYS A 355 -30.36 -7.48 2.92
C LYS A 355 -31.66 -6.87 3.44
N ALA A 356 -31.69 -5.56 3.70
CA ALA A 356 -32.88 -4.85 4.14
C ALA A 356 -33.97 -4.83 3.05
N GLN A 357 -33.60 -4.56 1.81
CA GLN A 357 -34.51 -4.63 0.64
C GLN A 357 -35.12 -6.03 0.47
N ASN A 358 -34.35 -7.09 0.62
CA ASN A 358 -34.85 -8.46 0.52
C ASN A 358 -35.79 -8.85 1.69
N ALA A 359 -35.67 -8.19 2.83
CA ALA A 359 -36.49 -8.48 4.01
C ALA A 359 -37.87 -7.77 3.98
N LYS A 360 -38.09 -6.79 3.09
CA LYS A 360 -39.33 -6.01 3.01
C LYS A 360 -39.71 -5.78 1.55
N ALA A 361 -40.82 -6.34 1.10
CA ALA A 361 -41.29 -6.28 -0.29
C ALA A 361 -41.46 -4.84 -0.82
N ASP A 362 -42.00 -3.93 0.02
CA ASP A 362 -42.24 -2.52 -0.33
C ASP A 362 -41.16 -1.61 0.29
N PHE A 363 -39.90 -2.00 0.23
CA PHE A 363 -38.79 -1.23 0.79
C PHE A 363 -38.65 0.11 0.05
N SER A 364 -38.80 1.19 0.76
CA SER A 364 -38.81 2.56 0.26
C SER A 364 -37.55 3.33 0.66
N PHE A 365 -37.38 4.54 0.12
CA PHE A 365 -36.32 5.45 0.56
C PHE A 365 -36.45 5.83 2.03
N GLU A 366 -37.68 5.95 2.55
CA GLU A 366 -37.92 6.19 3.98
C GLU A 366 -37.33 5.07 4.85
N ASP A 367 -37.42 3.82 4.40
CA ASP A 367 -36.82 2.67 5.09
C ASP A 367 -35.28 2.65 4.99
N ALA A 368 -34.69 3.29 3.98
CA ALA A 368 -33.25 3.42 3.82
C ALA A 368 -32.63 4.54 4.69
N LYS A 369 -33.41 5.56 5.10
CA LYS A 369 -32.91 6.70 5.90
C LYS A 369 -32.23 6.26 7.21
N PRO A 370 -32.81 5.35 8.04
CA PRO A 370 -32.13 4.87 9.24
C PRO A 370 -30.77 4.22 8.96
N LEU A 371 -30.63 3.46 7.86
CA LEU A 371 -29.37 2.85 7.46
C LEU A 371 -28.33 3.91 7.06
N LEU A 372 -28.75 4.98 6.38
CA LEU A 372 -27.88 6.10 6.03
C LEU A 372 -27.43 6.87 7.27
N THR A 373 -28.32 7.10 8.23
CA THR A 373 -27.99 7.74 9.51
C THR A 373 -27.01 6.87 10.31
N GLU A 374 -27.28 5.58 10.47
CA GLU A 374 -26.42 4.65 11.21
C GLU A 374 -25.02 4.55 10.60
N ASN A 375 -24.93 4.44 9.28
CA ASN A 375 -23.67 4.10 8.63
C ASN A 375 -22.88 5.31 8.12
N PHE A 376 -23.48 6.50 7.97
CA PHE A 376 -22.81 7.72 7.50
C PHE A 376 -23.04 8.94 8.39
N GLY A 377 -23.88 8.84 9.42
CA GLY A 377 -24.23 9.96 10.29
C GLY A 377 -25.09 11.03 9.62
N PHE A 378 -25.69 10.76 8.46
CA PHE A 378 -26.55 11.71 7.78
C PHE A 378 -27.84 11.95 8.57
N LEU A 379 -28.20 13.22 8.77
CA LEU A 379 -29.39 13.64 9.49
C LEU A 379 -30.40 14.26 8.51
N PHE A 380 -31.61 13.73 8.50
CA PHE A 380 -32.67 14.18 7.60
C PHE A 380 -33.48 15.35 8.17
N GLU A 381 -33.31 15.65 9.48
CA GLU A 381 -33.93 16.74 10.21
C GLU A 381 -32.89 17.50 11.03
N GLY A 382 -33.17 18.78 11.37
CA GLY A 382 -32.28 19.62 12.16
C GLY A 382 -31.82 20.89 11.42
N ASP A 383 -30.98 21.69 12.08
CA ASP A 383 -30.36 22.87 11.50
C ASP A 383 -28.90 22.55 11.05
N ILE A 384 -28.60 22.74 9.77
CA ILE A 384 -27.28 22.53 9.21
C ILE A 384 -26.20 23.46 9.81
N LYS A 385 -26.59 24.61 10.38
CA LYS A 385 -25.69 25.53 11.07
C LYS A 385 -25.22 24.98 12.41
N GLU A 386 -26.07 24.16 13.06
CA GLU A 386 -25.72 23.51 14.32
C GLU A 386 -25.00 22.18 14.10
N ASN A 387 -25.40 21.43 13.07
CA ASN A 387 -24.76 20.16 12.74
C ASN A 387 -24.56 20.00 11.22
N PRO A 388 -23.31 20.00 10.75
CA PRO A 388 -23.02 19.90 9.31
C PRO A 388 -23.40 18.56 8.67
N MET A 389 -23.78 17.54 9.46
CA MET A 389 -24.28 16.27 8.95
C MET A 389 -25.77 16.30 8.63
N VAL A 390 -26.50 17.38 8.98
CA VAL A 390 -27.84 17.63 8.48
C VAL A 390 -27.79 17.84 6.97
N LEU A 391 -28.70 17.19 6.26
CA LEU A 391 -28.75 17.22 4.80
C LEU A 391 -29.49 18.44 4.28
N THR A 392 -28.93 19.11 3.29
CA THR A 392 -29.65 20.09 2.48
C THR A 392 -30.74 19.41 1.64
N GLU A 393 -31.60 20.18 1.03
CA GLU A 393 -32.64 19.64 0.15
C GLU A 393 -32.05 18.96 -1.09
N ASP A 394 -31.01 19.56 -1.69
CA ASP A 394 -30.30 19.00 -2.85
C ASP A 394 -29.57 17.69 -2.49
N GLU A 395 -28.97 17.59 -1.31
CA GLU A 395 -28.33 16.36 -0.83
C GLU A 395 -29.34 15.24 -0.59
N ARG A 396 -30.49 15.55 0.00
CA ARG A 396 -31.62 14.58 0.18
C ARG A 396 -32.11 14.09 -1.17
N LYS A 397 -32.34 15.01 -2.11
CA LYS A 397 -32.76 14.69 -3.47
C LYS A 397 -31.72 13.78 -4.17
N SER A 398 -30.44 14.08 -4.06
CA SER A 398 -29.36 13.25 -4.62
C SER A 398 -29.37 11.82 -4.07
N LEU A 399 -29.58 11.64 -2.75
CA LEU A 399 -29.68 10.32 -2.15
C LEU A 399 -30.96 9.59 -2.60
N GLN A 400 -32.10 10.29 -2.70
CA GLN A 400 -33.34 9.71 -3.19
C GLN A 400 -33.22 9.26 -4.66
N GLU A 401 -32.67 10.09 -5.52
CA GLU A 401 -32.38 9.71 -6.91
C GLU A 401 -31.42 8.50 -6.98
N GLY A 402 -30.42 8.46 -6.12
CA GLY A 402 -29.50 7.31 -5.97
C GLY A 402 -30.27 6.03 -5.59
N PHE A 403 -31.25 6.15 -4.69
CA PHE A 403 -32.11 5.02 -4.32
C PHE A 403 -32.97 4.54 -5.50
N GLU A 404 -33.64 5.45 -6.19
CA GLU A 404 -34.50 5.15 -7.36
C GLU A 404 -33.71 4.51 -8.51
N LYS A 405 -32.44 4.89 -8.68
CA LYS A 405 -31.53 4.36 -9.72
C LYS A 405 -30.71 3.14 -9.27
N ASN A 406 -30.95 2.61 -8.07
CA ASN A 406 -30.16 1.55 -7.45
C ASN A 406 -28.66 1.89 -7.29
N THR A 407 -28.32 3.16 -7.11
CA THR A 407 -26.96 3.68 -6.91
C THR A 407 -26.78 4.37 -5.56
N LEU A 408 -27.68 4.13 -4.59
CA LEU A 408 -27.64 4.75 -3.26
C LEU A 408 -26.28 4.62 -2.54
N PRO A 409 -25.59 3.46 -2.57
CA PRO A 409 -24.27 3.37 -1.98
C PRO A 409 -23.28 4.36 -2.60
N ALA A 410 -23.27 4.50 -3.93
CA ALA A 410 -22.40 5.47 -4.62
C ALA A 410 -22.76 6.92 -4.26
N ALA A 411 -24.05 7.26 -4.18
CA ALA A 411 -24.49 8.59 -3.77
C ALA A 411 -24.05 8.92 -2.33
N ALA A 412 -24.19 7.97 -1.40
CA ALA A 412 -23.81 8.16 0.00
C ALA A 412 -22.28 8.39 0.16
N ARG A 413 -21.43 7.60 -0.52
CA ARG A 413 -19.96 7.77 -0.45
C ARG A 413 -19.49 9.09 -1.05
N ILE A 414 -20.10 9.52 -2.18
CA ILE A 414 -19.79 10.81 -2.79
C ILE A 414 -20.15 11.93 -1.84
N LEU A 415 -21.32 11.85 -1.22
CA LEU A 415 -21.80 12.87 -0.31
C LEU A 415 -20.90 13.02 0.91
N ILE A 416 -20.51 11.92 1.58
CA ILE A 416 -19.63 12.01 2.75
C ILE A 416 -18.22 12.54 2.36
N SER A 417 -17.68 12.16 1.20
CA SER A 417 -16.44 12.70 0.66
C SER A 417 -16.55 14.22 0.45
N HIS A 418 -17.59 14.69 -0.24
CA HIS A 418 -17.83 16.11 -0.50
C HIS A 418 -18.04 16.90 0.80
N LYS A 419 -18.83 16.40 1.75
CA LYS A 419 -18.99 17.03 3.07
C LYS A 419 -17.66 17.16 3.82
N SER A 420 -16.70 16.29 3.54
CA SER A 420 -15.36 16.30 4.13
C SER A 420 -14.35 17.14 3.35
N GLY A 421 -14.70 17.63 2.17
CA GLY A 421 -13.81 18.42 1.30
C GLY A 421 -12.90 17.58 0.43
N ILE A 422 -13.26 16.31 0.20
CA ILE A 422 -12.53 15.37 -0.66
C ILE A 422 -13.29 15.19 -1.98
N ALA A 423 -12.55 15.12 -3.08
CA ALA A 423 -13.08 14.75 -4.38
C ALA A 423 -12.18 13.70 -5.07
N TRP A 424 -12.73 13.11 -6.12
CA TRP A 424 -12.10 12.07 -6.92
C TRP A 424 -12.27 12.39 -8.40
N THR A 425 -11.25 12.11 -9.20
CA THR A 425 -11.27 12.40 -10.64
C THR A 425 -11.47 11.16 -11.50
N SER A 426 -11.26 9.97 -10.94
CA SER A 426 -11.28 8.69 -11.66
C SER A 426 -11.74 7.56 -10.74
N GLY A 427 -12.15 6.45 -11.31
CA GLY A 427 -12.24 5.14 -10.66
C GLY A 427 -11.10 4.21 -11.06
N ALA A 428 -10.02 4.77 -11.66
CA ALA A 428 -8.84 4.04 -12.13
C ALA A 428 -7.58 4.67 -11.52
N HIS A 429 -6.40 4.14 -11.89
CA HIS A 429 -5.12 4.72 -11.51
C HIS A 429 -4.87 6.05 -12.19
N THR A 430 -3.96 6.84 -11.64
CA THR A 430 -3.46 8.07 -12.24
C THR A 430 -1.93 8.04 -12.36
N ALA A 431 -1.37 8.96 -13.15
CA ALA A 431 0.08 9.09 -13.33
C ALA A 431 0.76 10.00 -12.27
N LEU A 432 0.08 10.25 -11.14
CA LEU A 432 0.70 11.01 -10.05
C LEU A 432 1.88 10.23 -9.46
N PRO A 433 3.02 10.90 -9.18
CA PRO A 433 4.14 10.26 -8.52
C PRO A 433 3.78 9.87 -7.09
N VAL A 434 4.43 8.85 -6.57
CA VAL A 434 4.26 8.41 -5.18
C VAL A 434 5.40 8.94 -4.30
N LEU A 435 5.18 8.99 -3.00
CA LEU A 435 6.18 9.38 -2.02
C LEU A 435 6.84 8.13 -1.43
N THR A 436 8.14 8.00 -1.63
CA THR A 436 8.96 6.98 -0.94
C THR A 436 9.61 7.60 0.28
N THR A 437 9.56 6.93 1.43
CA THR A 437 10.28 7.33 2.64
C THR A 437 11.15 6.18 3.14
N ALA A 438 12.28 6.52 3.77
CA ALA A 438 13.27 5.55 4.21
C ALA A 438 13.85 5.91 5.59
N GLY A 439 14.23 4.89 6.37
CA GLY A 439 14.92 5.03 7.63
C GLY A 439 15.84 3.86 7.94
N GLY A 440 16.93 4.12 8.66
CA GLY A 440 17.97 3.15 9.00
C GLY A 440 19.20 3.22 8.11
N PRO A 441 20.10 2.23 8.19
CA PRO A 441 21.32 2.19 7.39
C PRO A 441 21.03 2.14 5.89
N CYS A 442 21.76 2.90 5.09
CA CYS A 442 21.60 3.06 3.63
C CYS A 442 20.32 3.78 3.18
N ALA A 443 19.51 4.32 4.11
CA ALA A 443 18.28 5.04 3.77
C ALA A 443 18.55 6.31 2.95
N GLU A 444 19.72 6.93 3.09
CA GLU A 444 20.20 8.09 2.33
C GLU A 444 20.33 7.82 0.82
N LEU A 445 20.31 6.57 0.39
CA LEU A 445 20.34 6.18 -1.04
C LEU A 445 18.95 6.33 -1.72
N PHE A 446 17.90 6.57 -0.95
CA PHE A 446 16.51 6.66 -1.43
C PHE A 446 15.98 8.10 -1.28
N VAL A 447 16.63 9.05 -1.95
CA VAL A 447 16.30 10.49 -1.85
C VAL A 447 16.19 11.15 -3.23
N GLY A 448 15.47 12.27 -3.29
CA GLY A 448 15.36 13.11 -4.48
C GLY A 448 14.22 12.70 -5.41
N PHE A 449 14.47 12.66 -6.71
CA PHE A 449 13.51 12.18 -7.72
C PHE A 449 14.05 10.88 -8.32
N ILE A 450 13.32 9.78 -8.12
CA ILE A 450 13.75 8.43 -8.54
C ILE A 450 12.69 7.75 -9.39
N GLU A 451 13.10 6.73 -10.13
CA GLU A 451 12.19 5.75 -10.74
C GLU A 451 11.84 4.64 -9.75
N ASN A 452 10.67 4.04 -9.85
CA ASN A 452 10.31 2.90 -9.00
C ASN A 452 11.27 1.69 -9.16
N CYS A 453 11.88 1.50 -10.32
CA CYS A 453 12.91 0.47 -10.55
C CYS A 453 14.24 0.72 -9.81
N ASP A 454 14.53 1.97 -9.40
CA ASP A 454 15.75 2.27 -8.64
C ASP A 454 15.73 1.65 -7.24
N ILE A 455 14.55 1.37 -6.68
CA ILE A 455 14.40 0.69 -5.37
C ILE A 455 15.09 -0.68 -5.42
N SER A 456 14.68 -1.56 -6.34
CA SER A 456 15.29 -2.87 -6.49
C SER A 456 16.76 -2.80 -6.91
N ASN A 457 17.10 -1.90 -7.83
CA ASN A 457 18.46 -1.75 -8.31
C ASN A 457 19.43 -1.37 -7.17
N THR A 458 18.96 -0.55 -6.22
CA THR A 458 19.72 -0.19 -5.03
C THR A 458 19.81 -1.37 -4.06
N LEU A 459 18.69 -2.04 -3.75
CA LEU A 459 18.67 -3.20 -2.84
C LEU A 459 19.56 -4.34 -3.35
N LYS A 460 19.47 -4.69 -4.64
CA LYS A 460 20.32 -5.72 -5.25
C LYS A 460 21.81 -5.40 -5.14
N LYS A 461 22.20 -4.15 -5.37
CA LYS A 461 23.60 -3.71 -5.19
C LYS A 461 24.06 -3.88 -3.74
N LEU A 462 23.22 -3.55 -2.76
CA LEU A 462 23.51 -3.73 -1.34
C LEU A 462 23.74 -5.22 -1.02
N TYR A 463 22.86 -6.12 -1.44
CA TYR A 463 23.02 -7.56 -1.22
C TYR A 463 24.27 -8.14 -1.91
N LEU A 464 24.52 -7.77 -3.16
CA LEU A 464 25.66 -8.30 -3.92
C LEU A 464 27.02 -7.77 -3.43
N ASN A 465 27.08 -6.58 -2.83
CA ASN A 465 28.31 -6.02 -2.26
C ASN A 465 28.76 -6.73 -0.97
N THR A 466 27.87 -7.43 -0.28
CA THR A 466 28.21 -8.23 0.92
C THR A 466 28.84 -9.58 0.58
N ALA A 467 28.86 -9.99 -0.69
CA ALA A 467 29.45 -11.25 -1.15
C ALA A 467 30.95 -11.14 -1.43
N LYS A 468 31.57 -9.96 -1.29
CA LYS A 468 33.00 -9.71 -1.43
C LYS A 468 33.68 -9.55 -0.08
#